data_9d72251b5d79e7395563da0971a4c430
#
_entry.id   9d72251b5d79e7395563da0971a4c430
#
_cell.length_a   1.000
_cell.length_b   1.000
_cell.length_c   1.000
_cell.angle_alpha   90.00
_cell.angle_beta   90.00
_cell.angle_gamma   90.00
#
_symmetry.space_group_name_H-M   'P 1'
#
loop_
_entity.id
_entity.type
_entity.pdbx_description
1 polymer ?
#
loop_
_entity_poly.entity_id
_entity_poly.type
_entity_poly.pdbx_seq_one_letter_code
_entity_poly.pdbx_strand_id
1 'polypeptide(L)' 'MSKNKVKITLKRSVHGQLHSIRASVYGLGLRRIRDSRVVEDTRENRGMINAAQHLLGVEKA' A
#
# COMPACT_ATOMS: atom_id res chain seq x y z
N MET A 1 11.06 -4.37 -21.21
CA MET A 1 11.36 -3.50 -20.07
C MET A 1 10.97 -4.19 -18.77
N SER A 2 11.89 -4.26 -17.87
CA SER A 2 11.58 -4.79 -16.56
C SER A 2 10.80 -3.74 -15.76
N LYS A 3 9.72 -4.16 -15.17
CA LYS A 3 8.98 -3.31 -14.26
C LYS A 3 9.35 -3.67 -12.84
N ASN A 4 9.68 -2.67 -12.07
CA ASN A 4 9.96 -2.90 -10.66
C ASN A 4 8.66 -3.20 -9.94
N LYS A 5 8.73 -4.15 -9.04
CA LYS A 5 7.59 -4.50 -8.20
C LYS A 5 7.98 -4.34 -6.74
N VAL A 6 7.01 -4.00 -5.94
CA VAL A 6 7.21 -3.85 -4.50
C VAL A 6 6.16 -4.68 -3.78
N LYS A 7 6.57 -5.26 -2.67
CA LYS A 7 5.65 -5.99 -1.80
C LYS A 7 5.25 -5.05 -0.68
N ILE A 8 3.96 -4.85 -0.54
CA ILE A 8 3.41 -4.00 0.51
C ILE A 8 2.63 -4.87 1.49
N THR A 9 2.76 -4.55 2.75
CA THR A 9 2.07 -5.27 3.83
C THR A 9 1.41 -4.25 4.74
N LEU A 10 0.14 -4.46 5.02
CA LEU A 10 -0.58 -3.59 5.93
C LEU A 10 -0.22 -3.97 7.36
N LYS A 11 0.53 -3.10 8.02
CA LYS A 11 1.02 -3.35 9.38
C LYS A 11 0.10 -2.82 10.46
N ARG A 12 -0.71 -1.82 10.15
CA ARG A 12 -1.60 -1.19 11.12
C ARG A 12 -3.01 -1.13 10.56
N SER A 13 -3.98 -1.10 11.47
CA SER A 13 -5.38 -1.01 11.07
C SER A 13 -5.68 0.33 10.41
N VAL A 14 -6.60 0.32 9.44
CA VAL A 14 -7.09 1.54 8.80
C VAL A 14 -8.19 2.21 9.62
N HIS A 15 -8.61 1.61 10.70
CA HIS A 15 -9.61 2.21 11.60
C HIS A 15 -9.11 3.52 12.16
N GLY A 16 -9.96 4.53 12.13
CA GLY A 16 -9.63 5.84 12.65
C GLY A 16 -8.78 6.69 11.72
N GLN A 17 -8.42 6.17 10.55
CA GLN A 17 -7.64 6.92 9.58
C GLN A 17 -8.54 7.78 8.70
N LEU A 18 -7.95 8.82 8.11
CA LEU A 18 -8.66 9.67 7.18
C LEU A 18 -9.17 8.85 5.99
N HIS A 19 -10.30 9.28 5.46
CA HIS A 19 -10.92 8.58 4.35
C HIS A 19 -9.98 8.43 3.15
N SER A 20 -9.21 9.44 2.85
CA SER A 20 -8.27 9.40 1.73
C SER A 20 -7.19 8.34 1.93
N ILE A 21 -6.71 8.17 3.16
CA ILE A 21 -5.71 7.15 3.48
C ILE A 21 -6.32 5.76 3.33
N ARG A 22 -7.53 5.57 3.82
CA ARG A 22 -8.24 4.30 3.68
C ARG A 22 -8.46 3.95 2.21
N ALA A 23 -8.85 4.94 1.42
CA ALA A 23 -9.06 4.75 -0.01
C ALA A 23 -7.75 4.34 -0.70
N SER A 24 -6.62 4.93 -0.31
CA SER A 24 -5.33 4.56 -0.86
C SER A 24 -4.98 3.11 -0.55
N VAL A 25 -5.19 2.69 0.69
CA VAL A 25 -4.94 1.30 1.09
C VAL A 25 -5.81 0.34 0.31
N TYR A 26 -7.09 0.64 0.17
CA TYR A 26 -7.99 -0.21 -0.58
C TYR A 26 -7.66 -0.22 -2.07
N GLY A 27 -7.20 0.91 -2.60
CA GLY A 27 -6.76 1.00 -3.99
C GLY A 27 -5.54 0.12 -4.27
N LEU A 28 -4.71 -0.12 -3.26
CA LEU A 28 -3.58 -1.03 -3.38
C LEU A 28 -3.99 -2.50 -3.24
N GLY A 29 -5.24 -2.77 -2.88
CA GLY A 29 -5.75 -4.13 -2.73
C GLY A 29 -5.67 -4.69 -1.33
N LEU A 30 -5.20 -3.90 -0.37
CA LEU A 30 -5.10 -4.33 1.01
C LEU A 30 -6.41 -4.04 1.74
N ARG A 31 -6.86 -4.96 2.54
CA ARG A 31 -8.12 -4.80 3.26
C ARG A 31 -8.02 -5.06 4.75
N ARG A 32 -7.08 -5.90 5.15
CA ARG A 32 -6.94 -6.30 6.55
C ARG A 32 -5.52 -6.06 7.01
N ILE A 33 -5.38 -5.91 8.32
CA ILE A 33 -4.05 -5.88 8.91
C ILE A 33 -3.33 -7.19 8.60
N ARG A 34 -2.04 -7.08 8.32
CA ARG A 34 -1.18 -8.19 7.90
C ARG A 34 -1.44 -8.70 6.48
N ASP A 35 -2.36 -8.09 5.76
CA ASP A 35 -2.55 -8.40 4.35
C ASP A 35 -1.35 -7.88 3.56
N SER A 36 -0.92 -8.62 2.56
CA SER A 36 0.21 -8.21 1.74
C SER A 36 -0.09 -8.42 0.27
N ARG A 37 0.51 -7.59 -0.56
CA ARG A 37 0.36 -7.67 -2.00
C ARG A 37 1.62 -7.21 -2.69
N VAL A 38 1.87 -7.80 -3.85
CA VAL A 38 2.92 -7.33 -4.76
C VAL A 38 2.27 -6.46 -5.82
N VAL A 39 2.73 -5.23 -5.93
CA VAL A 39 2.21 -4.28 -6.91
C VAL A 39 3.35 -3.73 -7.76
N GLU A 40 3.02 -3.25 -8.95
CA GLU A 40 4.00 -2.60 -9.78
C GLU A 40 4.38 -1.24 -9.19
N ASP A 41 5.65 -0.88 -9.36
CA ASP A 41 6.16 0.39 -8.87
C ASP A 41 5.85 1.48 -9.91
N THR A 42 4.58 1.83 -10.01
CA THR A 42 4.12 2.89 -10.88
C THR A 42 3.96 4.19 -10.09
N ARG A 43 3.86 5.30 -10.82
CA ARG A 43 3.64 6.59 -10.18
C ARG A 43 2.34 6.60 -9.35
N GLU A 44 1.29 5.99 -9.88
CA GLU A 44 0.00 5.93 -9.18
C GLU A 44 0.10 5.12 -7.91
N ASN A 45 0.73 3.95 -8.00
CA ASN A 45 0.91 3.09 -6.83
C ASN A 45 1.82 3.74 -5.80
N ARG A 46 2.87 4.42 -6.24
CA ARG A 46 3.73 5.16 -5.31
C ARG A 46 2.98 6.25 -4.57
N GLY A 47 2.10 6.95 -5.25
CA GLY A 47 1.28 7.98 -4.61
C GLY A 47 0.44 7.40 -3.49
N MET A 48 -0.19 6.26 -3.73
CA MET A 48 -1.00 5.59 -2.73
C MET A 48 -0.15 5.05 -1.57
N ILE A 49 1.01 4.49 -1.89
CA ILE A 49 1.94 4.00 -0.87
C ILE A 49 2.42 5.15 0.01
N ASN A 50 2.80 6.26 -0.59
CA ASN A 50 3.25 7.43 0.17
C ASN A 50 2.15 7.98 1.09
N ALA A 51 0.92 7.98 0.62
CA ALA A 51 -0.19 8.48 1.42
C ALA A 51 -0.44 7.63 2.67
N ALA A 52 -0.18 6.34 2.58
CA ALA A 52 -0.45 5.40 3.68
C ALA A 52 0.81 4.73 4.22
N GLN A 53 1.99 5.27 3.93
CA GLN A 53 3.25 4.60 4.29
C GLN A 53 3.39 4.34 5.79
N HIS A 54 2.79 5.17 6.62
CA HIS A 54 2.85 4.97 8.07
C HIS A 54 2.07 3.73 8.53
N LEU A 55 1.23 3.19 7.66
CA LEU A 55 0.49 1.97 7.93
C LEU A 55 1.10 0.76 7.22
N LEU A 56 2.02 0.97 6.30
CA LEU A 56 2.49 -0.06 5.39
C LEU A 56 3.96 -0.39 5.63
N GLY A 57 4.29 -1.65 5.38
CA GLY A 57 5.68 -2.06 5.20
C GLY A 57 5.91 -2.25 3.70
N VAL A 58 6.99 -1.69 3.18
CA VAL A 58 7.31 -1.76 1.76
C VAL A 58 8.64 -2.47 1.58
N GLU A 59 8.64 -3.49 0.73
CA GLU A 59 9.84 -4.27 0.41
C GLU A 59 9.92 -4.44 -1.09
N LYS A 60 11.14 -4.62 -1.59
CA LYS A 60 11.31 -5.01 -2.97
C LYS A 60 10.80 -6.43 -3.17
N ALA A 61 10.03 -6.61 -4.21
CA ALA A 61 9.55 -7.94 -4.55
C ALA A 61 10.53 -8.67 -5.45
#